data_2b4b96820ed66b4fc4bbd7bd7a49c860
#
_entry.id   2b4b96820ed66b4fc4bbd7bd7a49c860
#
_cell.length_a   1.000
_cell.length_b   1.000
_cell.length_c   1.000
_cell.angle_alpha   90.00
_cell.angle_beta   90.00
_cell.angle_gamma   90.00
#
_symmetry.space_group_name_H-M   'P 1'
#
loop_
_entity.id
_entity.type
_entity.pdbx_description
1 polymer ?
#
loop_
_entity_poly.entity_id
_entity_poly.type
_entity_poly.pdbx_seq_one_letter_code
_entity_poly.pdbx_strand_id
1 'polypeptide(L)'
;MDLEEQKRLKKIFSNNLQRWSNVREIKQIDVMNKFNLSSSTVSDWYNGKKYPRMDVVQKLAFFLGVELSDLVEEPKLNRNNRIPIFAKIPAGIPIELIEDIIDYEELDPKMFTGDKEYFGVKVFGDSMYPEYRDKDILIVQKTSDCESGQDCIVMINGNDGTFKRVKKTEEGIILQPLNPNYEIKFYSNKEIEELPIKIIGVVKEIRRTI
;
A
#
# COMPACT_ATOMS: atom_id res chain seq x y z
N MET A 1 -26.03 4.49 17.67
CA MET A 1 -25.03 3.97 16.72
C MET A 1 -25.67 2.81 15.99
N ASP A 2 -25.76 2.90 14.68
CA ASP A 2 -26.37 1.92 13.81
C ASP A 2 -25.54 0.59 13.81
N LEU A 3 -26.19 -0.54 13.52
CA LEU A 3 -25.57 -1.86 13.49
C LEU A 3 -24.47 -1.95 12.41
N GLU A 4 -24.67 -1.29 11.27
CA GLU A 4 -23.68 -1.22 10.19
C GLU A 4 -22.45 -0.40 10.59
N GLU A 5 -22.65 0.72 11.29
CA GLU A 5 -21.55 1.53 11.81
C GLU A 5 -20.73 0.78 12.86
N GLN A 6 -21.36 0.01 13.72
CA GLN A 6 -20.66 -0.86 14.67
C GLN A 6 -19.83 -1.93 13.97
N LYS A 7 -20.36 -2.57 12.93
CA LYS A 7 -19.61 -3.56 12.13
C LYS A 7 -18.40 -2.91 11.43
N ARG A 8 -18.60 -1.71 10.86
CA ARG A 8 -17.54 -0.94 10.23
C ARG A 8 -16.40 -0.63 11.21
N LEU A 9 -16.71 -0.09 12.38
CA LEU A 9 -15.69 0.23 13.40
C LEU A 9 -14.92 -0.99 13.87
N LYS A 10 -15.60 -2.13 14.08
CA LYS A 10 -14.94 -3.39 14.43
C LYS A 10 -13.97 -3.85 13.33
N LYS A 11 -14.36 -3.72 12.07
CA LYS A 11 -13.52 -4.09 10.93
C LYS A 11 -12.30 -3.18 10.80
N ILE A 12 -12.48 -1.86 10.92
CA ILE A 12 -11.37 -0.88 10.90
C ILE A 12 -10.36 -1.21 11.99
N PHE A 13 -10.83 -1.36 13.23
CA PHE A 13 -9.96 -1.67 14.35
C PHE A 13 -9.22 -3.00 14.16
N SER A 14 -9.93 -4.06 13.75
CA SER A 14 -9.34 -5.38 13.51
C SER A 14 -8.23 -5.33 12.46
N ASN A 15 -8.48 -4.70 11.32
CA ASN A 15 -7.51 -4.55 10.24
C ASN A 15 -6.28 -3.74 10.70
N ASN A 16 -6.50 -2.63 11.41
CA ASN A 16 -5.42 -1.82 11.93
C ASN A 16 -4.60 -2.56 13.01
N LEU A 17 -5.25 -3.30 13.89
CA LEU A 17 -4.58 -4.10 14.92
C LEU A 17 -3.70 -5.18 14.29
N GLN A 18 -4.21 -5.92 13.32
CA GLN A 18 -3.44 -6.93 12.57
C GLN A 18 -2.24 -6.29 11.87
N ARG A 19 -2.49 -5.21 11.13
CA ARG A 19 -1.47 -4.47 10.40
C ARG A 19 -0.32 -4.04 11.31
N TRP A 20 -0.62 -3.31 12.38
CA TRP A 20 0.41 -2.78 13.28
C TRP A 20 1.11 -3.88 14.07
N SER A 21 0.40 -4.97 14.40
CA SER A 21 1.01 -6.15 15.00
C SER A 21 2.02 -6.80 14.06
N ASN A 22 1.70 -6.93 12.78
CA ASN A 22 2.62 -7.48 11.78
C ASN A 22 3.84 -6.56 11.57
N VAL A 23 3.64 -5.25 11.45
CA VAL A 23 4.73 -4.26 11.28
C VAL A 23 5.69 -4.28 12.47
N ARG A 24 5.19 -4.49 13.69
CA ARG A 24 5.98 -4.52 14.93
C ARG A 24 6.42 -5.92 15.34
N GLU A 25 6.12 -6.94 14.52
CA GLU A 25 6.39 -8.36 14.81
C GLU A 25 5.79 -8.83 16.15
N ILE A 26 4.69 -8.20 16.59
CA ILE A 26 3.97 -8.53 17.81
C ILE A 26 2.92 -9.60 17.49
N LYS A 27 3.00 -10.72 18.19
CA LYS A 27 2.04 -11.83 18.03
C LYS A 27 0.86 -11.65 18.98
N GLN A 28 -0.26 -12.32 18.66
CA GLN A 28 -1.45 -12.32 19.55
C GLN A 28 -1.11 -12.77 20.98
N ILE A 29 -0.17 -13.70 21.14
CA ILE A 29 0.28 -14.16 22.46
C ILE A 29 0.94 -13.04 23.27
N ASP A 30 1.64 -12.12 22.63
CA ASP A 30 2.30 -11.00 23.31
C ASP A 30 1.25 -10.00 23.83
N VAL A 31 0.19 -9.76 23.04
CA VAL A 31 -0.96 -8.96 23.46
C VAL A 31 -1.70 -9.62 24.63
N MET A 32 -1.94 -10.92 24.56
CA MET A 32 -2.55 -11.69 25.64
C MET A 32 -1.77 -11.53 26.95
N ASN A 33 -0.47 -11.77 26.91
CA ASN A 33 0.40 -11.71 28.07
C ASN A 33 0.52 -10.28 28.63
N LYS A 34 0.67 -9.28 27.74
CA LYS A 34 0.80 -7.88 28.16
C LYS A 34 -0.41 -7.34 28.89
N PHE A 35 -1.62 -7.75 28.45
CA PHE A 35 -2.89 -7.23 28.98
C PHE A 35 -3.62 -8.21 29.88
N ASN A 36 -3.03 -9.37 30.16
CA ASN A 36 -3.62 -10.45 30.95
C ASN A 36 -5.03 -10.85 30.47
N LEU A 37 -5.14 -11.09 29.16
CA LEU A 37 -6.39 -11.39 28.48
C LEU A 37 -6.46 -12.84 28.02
N SER A 38 -7.69 -13.36 27.88
CA SER A 38 -7.90 -14.68 27.33
C SER A 38 -7.62 -14.70 25.81
N SER A 39 -7.19 -15.86 25.31
CA SER A 39 -6.98 -16.10 23.87
C SER A 39 -8.22 -15.78 23.03
N SER A 40 -9.41 -16.13 23.53
CA SER A 40 -10.68 -15.85 22.85
C SER A 40 -10.94 -14.35 22.72
N THR A 41 -10.63 -13.55 23.74
CA THR A 41 -10.80 -12.09 23.71
C THR A 41 -9.91 -11.45 22.66
N VAL A 42 -8.64 -11.80 22.64
CA VAL A 42 -7.68 -11.25 21.68
C VAL A 42 -8.03 -11.71 20.26
N SER A 43 -8.36 -12.99 20.07
CA SER A 43 -8.83 -13.52 18.80
C SER A 43 -10.09 -12.81 18.28
N ASP A 44 -11.04 -12.49 19.16
CA ASP A 44 -12.25 -11.75 18.78
C ASP A 44 -11.93 -10.33 18.28
N TRP A 45 -10.90 -9.69 18.83
CA TRP A 45 -10.44 -8.38 18.36
C TRP A 45 -9.76 -8.45 16.99
N TYR A 46 -8.86 -9.43 16.82
CA TYR A 46 -8.17 -9.64 15.54
C TYR A 46 -9.11 -10.08 14.42
N ASN A 47 -10.21 -10.74 14.73
CA ASN A 47 -11.22 -11.17 13.75
C ASN A 47 -12.41 -10.20 13.59
N GLY A 48 -12.36 -9.02 14.21
CA GLY A 48 -13.41 -8.01 14.10
C GLY A 48 -14.77 -8.44 14.70
N LYS A 49 -14.78 -9.47 15.57
CA LYS A 49 -16.00 -9.92 16.25
C LYS A 49 -16.40 -8.99 17.39
N LYS A 50 -15.40 -8.49 18.12
CA LYS A 50 -15.60 -7.56 19.25
C LYS A 50 -14.70 -6.34 19.10
N TYR A 51 -15.14 -5.24 19.69
CA TYR A 51 -14.37 -4.00 19.83
C TYR A 51 -13.99 -3.84 21.31
N PRO A 52 -12.70 -3.58 21.65
CA PRO A 52 -12.31 -3.34 23.03
C PRO A 52 -12.85 -2.00 23.55
N ARG A 53 -12.83 -1.81 24.87
CA ARG A 53 -13.11 -0.50 25.46
C ARG A 53 -12.02 0.49 25.07
N MET A 54 -12.38 1.78 25.02
CA MET A 54 -11.47 2.84 24.55
C MET A 54 -10.19 2.94 25.40
N ASP A 55 -10.26 2.69 26.71
CA ASP A 55 -9.08 2.66 27.58
C ASP A 55 -8.11 1.53 27.22
N VAL A 56 -8.61 0.41 26.75
CA VAL A 56 -7.81 -0.72 26.26
C VAL A 56 -7.22 -0.38 24.90
N VAL A 57 -7.97 0.28 24.01
CA VAL A 57 -7.47 0.72 22.71
C VAL A 57 -6.30 1.70 22.85
N GLN A 58 -6.39 2.65 23.80
CA GLN A 58 -5.29 3.57 24.12
C GLN A 58 -4.04 2.83 24.60
N LYS A 59 -4.21 1.84 25.48
CA LYS A 59 -3.09 1.02 25.96
C LYS A 59 -2.47 0.17 24.83
N LEU A 60 -3.30 -0.35 23.92
CA LEU A 60 -2.84 -1.09 22.74
C LEU A 60 -2.05 -0.18 21.80
N ALA A 61 -2.52 1.05 21.53
CA ALA A 61 -1.80 2.02 20.73
C ALA A 61 -0.42 2.31 21.32
N PHE A 62 -0.35 2.57 22.62
CA PHE A 62 0.92 2.76 23.32
C PHE A 62 1.83 1.53 23.24
N PHE A 63 1.29 0.34 23.43
CA PHE A 63 2.05 -0.92 23.36
C PHE A 63 2.61 -1.20 21.96
N LEU A 64 1.84 -0.87 20.93
CA LEU A 64 2.26 -0.99 19.52
C LEU A 64 3.16 0.15 19.06
N GLY A 65 3.31 1.22 19.87
CA GLY A 65 4.09 2.40 19.50
C GLY A 65 3.47 3.20 18.37
N VAL A 66 2.13 3.35 18.38
CA VAL A 66 1.34 4.06 17.37
C VAL A 66 0.39 5.06 18.04
N GLU A 67 -0.17 5.98 17.25
CA GLU A 67 -1.20 6.88 17.75
C GLU A 67 -2.55 6.16 17.88
N LEU A 68 -3.43 6.66 18.76
CA LEU A 68 -4.77 6.12 18.93
C LEU A 68 -5.55 6.09 17.62
N SER A 69 -5.42 7.14 16.83
CA SER A 69 -6.04 7.30 15.51
C SER A 69 -5.61 6.21 14.53
N ASP A 70 -4.38 5.70 14.65
CA ASP A 70 -3.88 4.62 13.79
C ASP A 70 -4.61 3.28 14.02
N LEU A 71 -5.25 3.13 15.19
CA LEU A 71 -6.05 1.93 15.49
C LEU A 71 -7.54 2.11 15.21
N VAL A 72 -8.08 3.33 15.37
CA VAL A 72 -9.54 3.53 15.38
C VAL A 72 -10.11 4.18 14.14
N GLU A 73 -9.26 4.72 13.28
CA GLU A 73 -9.69 5.38 12.04
C GLU A 73 -9.25 4.59 10.82
N GLU A 74 -10.00 4.76 9.73
CA GLU A 74 -9.55 4.27 8.43
C GLU A 74 -8.18 4.88 8.11
N PRO A 75 -7.25 4.10 7.55
CA PRO A 75 -5.96 4.63 7.12
C PRO A 75 -6.18 5.79 6.16
N LYS A 76 -5.98 7.01 6.63
CA LYS A 76 -6.00 8.18 5.75
C LYS A 76 -4.62 8.28 5.11
N LEU A 77 -4.57 8.18 3.79
CA LEU A 77 -3.36 8.30 2.97
C LEU A 77 -2.53 9.56 3.26
N ASN A 78 -3.10 10.59 3.86
CA ASN A 78 -2.48 11.90 4.01
C ASN A 78 -2.46 12.47 5.43
N ARG A 79 -2.42 11.65 6.49
CA ARG A 79 -2.14 12.21 7.83
C ARG A 79 -0.65 12.45 7.98
N ASN A 80 -0.29 13.71 8.20
CA ASN A 80 1.09 14.15 8.49
C ASN A 80 2.12 13.85 7.40
N ASN A 81 1.77 14.00 6.11
CA ASN A 81 2.70 13.78 4.99
C ASN A 81 3.29 12.35 4.93
N ARG A 82 2.68 11.39 5.60
CA ARG A 82 3.09 9.98 5.59
C ARG A 82 2.28 9.21 4.56
N ILE A 83 2.98 8.42 3.77
CA ILE A 83 2.40 7.52 2.78
C ILE A 83 2.67 6.07 3.16
N PRO A 84 1.74 5.14 2.87
CA PRO A 84 1.98 3.71 3.08
C PRO A 84 2.96 3.18 2.04
N ILE A 85 3.81 2.24 2.45
CA ILE A 85 4.69 1.47 1.57
C ILE A 85 4.14 0.05 1.47
N PHE A 86 3.99 -0.43 0.24
CA PHE A 86 3.50 -1.77 -0.06
C PHE A 86 4.63 -2.70 -0.48
N ALA A 87 4.55 -3.97 -0.03
CA ALA A 87 5.48 -5.02 -0.47
C ALA A 87 5.26 -5.41 -1.92
N LYS A 88 4.01 -5.35 -2.38
CA LYS A 88 3.61 -5.67 -3.75
C LYS A 88 2.74 -4.55 -4.30
N ILE A 89 2.73 -4.44 -5.62
CA ILE A 89 1.86 -3.50 -6.32
C ILE A 89 0.41 -3.92 -6.07
N PRO A 90 -0.43 -3.02 -5.53
CA PRO A 90 -1.81 -3.35 -5.20
C PRO A 90 -2.62 -3.69 -6.45
N ALA A 91 -3.18 -4.90 -6.48
CA ALA A 91 -3.98 -5.41 -7.57
C ALA A 91 -5.42 -4.89 -7.49
N GLY A 92 -5.74 -3.80 -8.19
CA GLY A 92 -7.12 -3.37 -8.43
C GLY A 92 -7.98 -3.07 -7.18
N ILE A 93 -7.43 -3.23 -5.99
CA ILE A 93 -8.07 -2.92 -4.72
C ILE A 93 -7.83 -1.44 -4.42
N PRO A 94 -8.84 -0.67 -3.99
CA PRO A 94 -8.60 0.66 -3.47
C PRO A 94 -7.47 0.64 -2.45
N ILE A 95 -6.51 1.56 -2.56
CA ILE A 95 -5.31 1.61 -1.71
C ILE A 95 -5.69 1.58 -0.21
N GLU A 96 -6.85 2.10 0.12
CA GLU A 96 -7.42 2.13 1.46
C GLU A 96 -7.78 0.72 2.01
N LEU A 97 -7.92 -0.28 1.14
CA LEU A 97 -8.30 -1.65 1.48
C LEU A 97 -7.14 -2.65 1.40
N ILE A 98 -5.90 -2.17 1.15
CA ILE A 98 -4.75 -3.06 0.99
C ILE A 98 -4.18 -3.42 2.34
N GLU A 99 -4.16 -4.71 2.63
CA GLU A 99 -3.68 -5.27 3.90
C GLU A 99 -2.14 -5.39 3.98
N ASP A 100 -1.42 -5.30 2.85
CA ASP A 100 0.03 -5.55 2.75
C ASP A 100 0.91 -4.29 2.92
N ILE A 101 0.55 -3.38 3.83
CA ILE A 101 1.42 -2.25 4.18
C ILE A 101 2.58 -2.78 5.03
N ILE A 102 3.80 -2.57 4.55
CA ILE A 102 5.03 -3.00 5.24
C ILE A 102 5.71 -1.89 6.02
N ASP A 103 5.49 -0.62 5.66
CA ASP A 103 6.10 0.54 6.30
C ASP A 103 5.38 1.84 5.91
N TYR A 104 5.85 2.97 6.42
CA TYR A 104 5.42 4.32 6.05
C TYR A 104 6.61 5.21 5.79
N GLU A 105 6.48 6.09 4.79
CA GLU A 105 7.48 7.10 4.45
C GLU A 105 6.91 8.50 4.61
N GLU A 106 7.70 9.43 5.14
CA GLU A 106 7.34 10.85 5.20
C GLU A 106 7.78 11.56 3.92
N LEU A 107 6.87 12.31 3.32
CA LEU A 107 7.15 13.14 2.15
C LEU A 107 7.14 14.63 2.50
N ASP A 108 7.84 15.43 1.68
CA ASP A 108 7.75 16.89 1.79
C ASP A 108 6.28 17.32 1.63
N PRO A 109 5.75 18.14 2.55
CA PRO A 109 4.39 18.68 2.44
C PRO A 109 4.08 19.32 1.07
N LYS A 110 5.10 19.86 0.41
CA LYS A 110 4.97 20.47 -0.92
C LYS A 110 4.56 19.49 -2.02
N MET A 111 4.78 18.19 -1.82
CA MET A 111 4.33 17.17 -2.77
C MET A 111 2.82 17.02 -2.79
N PHE A 112 2.15 17.28 -1.66
CA PHE A 112 0.70 17.15 -1.51
C PHE A 112 -0.08 18.40 -1.98
N THR A 113 0.39 19.06 -3.02
CA THR A 113 -0.32 20.22 -3.59
C THR A 113 -1.49 19.75 -4.46
N GLY A 114 -2.68 20.31 -4.21
CA GLY A 114 -3.93 19.89 -4.86
C GLY A 114 -4.40 18.51 -4.35
N ASP A 115 -5.14 17.77 -5.19
CA ASP A 115 -5.69 16.45 -4.87
C ASP A 115 -4.72 15.29 -5.17
N LYS A 116 -3.40 15.54 -5.09
CA LYS A 116 -2.40 14.53 -5.37
C LYS A 116 -2.30 13.53 -4.23
N GLU A 117 -2.44 12.26 -4.57
CA GLU A 117 -2.22 11.14 -3.66
C GLU A 117 -0.93 10.41 -3.99
N TYR A 118 -0.25 9.90 -2.95
CA TYR A 118 1.00 9.17 -3.11
C TYR A 118 0.97 7.87 -2.32
N PHE A 119 1.73 6.90 -2.76
CA PHE A 119 2.01 5.65 -2.06
C PHE A 119 3.43 5.18 -2.35
N GLY A 120 3.97 4.34 -1.49
CA GLY A 120 5.28 3.72 -1.68
C GLY A 120 5.15 2.28 -2.17
N VAL A 121 6.09 1.84 -3.01
CA VAL A 121 6.22 0.44 -3.43
C VAL A 121 7.66 0.02 -3.30
N LYS A 122 7.90 -1.13 -2.68
CA LYS A 122 9.23 -1.74 -2.62
C LYS A 122 9.54 -2.45 -3.94
N VAL A 123 10.72 -2.17 -4.50
CA VAL A 123 11.19 -2.84 -5.71
C VAL A 123 11.62 -4.26 -5.40
N PHE A 124 11.17 -5.20 -6.23
CA PHE A 124 11.64 -6.58 -6.24
C PHE A 124 12.19 -6.93 -7.63
N GLY A 125 13.38 -7.50 -7.64
CA GLY A 125 14.07 -7.88 -8.87
C GLY A 125 14.82 -6.73 -9.53
N ASP A 126 15.28 -6.96 -10.74
CA ASP A 126 16.25 -6.11 -11.44
C ASP A 126 15.83 -5.67 -12.85
N SER A 127 14.55 -5.85 -13.20
CA SER A 127 14.07 -5.50 -14.56
C SER A 127 14.21 -4.02 -14.91
N MET A 128 14.36 -3.17 -13.91
CA MET A 128 14.56 -1.71 -14.07
C MET A 128 15.96 -1.25 -13.66
N TYR A 129 16.91 -2.20 -13.48
CA TYR A 129 18.32 -1.90 -13.31
C TYR A 129 18.91 -1.25 -14.60
N PRO A 130 19.86 -0.29 -14.50
CA PRO A 130 20.59 0.13 -13.29
C PRO A 130 19.96 1.27 -12.50
N GLU A 131 18.94 1.95 -13.03
CA GLU A 131 18.35 3.12 -12.37
C GLU A 131 17.68 2.73 -11.03
N TYR A 132 16.95 1.61 -11.05
CA TYR A 132 16.22 1.09 -9.89
C TYR A 132 16.81 -0.26 -9.47
N ARG A 133 17.04 -0.42 -8.19
CA ARG A 133 17.66 -1.63 -7.62
C ARG A 133 16.68 -2.39 -6.74
N ASP A 134 16.91 -3.65 -6.57
CA ASP A 134 16.17 -4.46 -5.59
C ASP A 134 16.21 -3.80 -4.21
N LYS A 135 15.06 -3.78 -3.54
CA LYS A 135 14.79 -3.15 -2.23
C LYS A 135 14.69 -1.62 -2.23
N ASP A 136 14.88 -0.92 -3.33
CA ASP A 136 14.53 0.51 -3.39
C ASP A 136 13.06 0.70 -3.06
N ILE A 137 12.72 1.85 -2.47
CA ILE A 137 11.35 2.29 -2.27
C ILE A 137 11.02 3.33 -3.33
N LEU A 138 10.01 3.07 -4.12
CA LEU A 138 9.48 4.00 -5.11
C LEU A 138 8.40 4.86 -4.45
N ILE A 139 8.51 6.17 -4.58
CA ILE A 139 7.43 7.09 -4.23
C ILE A 139 6.61 7.33 -5.50
N VAL A 140 5.37 6.89 -5.48
CA VAL A 140 4.48 6.83 -6.64
C VAL A 140 3.33 7.81 -6.46
N GLN A 141 3.15 8.72 -7.42
CA GLN A 141 1.95 9.54 -7.52
C GLN A 141 0.84 8.70 -8.13
N LYS A 142 -0.28 8.53 -7.41
CA LYS A 142 -1.47 7.83 -7.90
C LYS A 142 -2.08 8.61 -9.07
N THR A 143 -2.20 7.97 -10.21
CA THR A 143 -2.82 8.51 -11.42
C THR A 143 -3.16 7.38 -12.37
N SER A 144 -4.20 7.57 -13.17
CA SER A 144 -4.61 6.63 -14.21
C SER A 144 -3.98 6.92 -15.57
N ASP A 145 -3.13 7.94 -15.66
CA ASP A 145 -2.46 8.33 -16.90
C ASP A 145 -1.00 8.74 -16.67
N CYS A 146 -0.18 8.73 -17.73
CA CYS A 146 1.21 9.15 -17.71
C CYS A 146 1.63 9.79 -19.04
N GLU A 147 2.73 10.49 -19.03
CA GLU A 147 3.40 10.92 -20.25
C GLU A 147 4.26 9.78 -20.82
N SER A 148 4.46 9.81 -22.16
CA SER A 148 5.35 8.83 -22.80
C SER A 148 6.78 8.97 -22.31
N GLY A 149 7.38 7.87 -21.88
CA GLY A 149 8.74 7.83 -21.32
C GLY A 149 8.80 7.86 -19.80
N GLN A 150 7.68 8.00 -19.10
CA GLN A 150 7.64 7.95 -17.63
C GLN A 150 7.72 6.51 -17.10
N ASP A 151 8.29 6.39 -15.90
CA ASP A 151 8.39 5.14 -15.17
C ASP A 151 7.13 4.97 -14.29
N CYS A 152 6.40 3.91 -14.57
CA CYS A 152 5.04 3.73 -14.07
C CYS A 152 4.84 2.38 -13.40
N ILE A 153 3.95 2.37 -12.43
CA ILE A 153 3.31 1.16 -11.94
C ILE A 153 2.12 0.87 -12.86
N VAL A 154 2.15 -0.30 -13.49
CA VAL A 154 1.13 -0.75 -14.45
C VAL A 154 0.51 -2.05 -13.96
N MET A 155 -0.80 -2.11 -13.93
CA MET A 155 -1.57 -3.32 -13.66
C MET A 155 -1.94 -3.99 -14.97
N ILE A 156 -1.67 -5.29 -15.07
CA ILE A 156 -2.04 -6.11 -16.23
C ILE A 156 -3.04 -7.16 -15.76
N ASN A 157 -4.14 -7.29 -16.48
CA ASN A 157 -5.19 -8.29 -16.21
C ASN A 157 -5.75 -8.25 -14.76
N GLY A 158 -5.73 -7.08 -14.14
CA GLY A 158 -6.30 -6.86 -12.80
C GLY A 158 -5.53 -7.47 -11.63
N ASN A 159 -4.52 -8.30 -11.86
CA ASN A 159 -3.80 -9.03 -10.81
C ASN A 159 -2.28 -8.86 -10.84
N ASP A 160 -1.70 -8.63 -12.01
CA ASP A 160 -0.26 -8.56 -12.16
C ASP A 160 0.23 -7.11 -12.24
N GLY A 161 0.66 -6.59 -11.09
CA GLY A 161 1.31 -5.29 -11.03
C GLY A 161 2.77 -5.38 -11.51
N THR A 162 3.17 -4.49 -12.39
CA THR A 162 4.55 -4.41 -12.90
C THR A 162 5.07 -2.98 -12.90
N PHE A 163 6.38 -2.85 -12.74
CA PHE A 163 7.08 -1.57 -12.81
C PHE A 163 7.88 -1.49 -14.12
N LYS A 164 7.51 -0.56 -14.99
CA LYS A 164 8.13 -0.39 -16.31
C LYS A 164 8.14 1.06 -16.77
N ARG A 165 9.03 1.38 -17.71
CA ARG A 165 8.95 2.62 -18.48
C ARG A 165 7.85 2.47 -19.53
N VAL A 166 6.88 3.38 -19.51
CA VAL A 166 5.74 3.37 -20.43
C VAL A 166 6.04 4.29 -21.59
N LYS A 167 5.96 3.77 -22.81
CA LYS A 167 5.97 4.57 -24.04
C LYS A 167 4.62 4.45 -24.71
N LYS A 168 3.99 5.58 -25.00
CA LYS A 168 2.73 5.64 -25.72
C LYS A 168 2.99 5.79 -27.20
N THR A 169 2.21 5.07 -28.01
CA THR A 169 2.16 5.16 -29.46
C THR A 169 0.72 5.32 -29.93
N GLU A 170 0.49 5.63 -31.19
CA GLU A 170 -0.87 5.68 -31.76
C GLU A 170 -1.54 4.31 -31.75
N GLU A 171 -0.78 3.23 -31.84
CA GLU A 171 -1.26 1.85 -31.92
C GLU A 171 -1.42 1.16 -30.57
N GLY A 172 -0.88 1.74 -29.48
CA GLY A 172 -0.93 1.13 -28.16
C GLY A 172 0.15 1.65 -27.20
N ILE A 173 0.57 0.79 -26.25
CA ILE A 173 1.61 1.10 -25.30
C ILE A 173 2.75 0.08 -25.35
N ILE A 174 3.96 0.56 -25.06
CA ILE A 174 5.14 -0.26 -24.86
C ILE A 174 5.49 -0.23 -23.38
N LEU A 175 5.62 -1.38 -22.77
CA LEU A 175 6.17 -1.56 -21.43
C LEU A 175 7.64 -1.97 -21.56
N GLN A 176 8.52 -1.00 -21.33
CA GLN A 176 9.96 -1.16 -21.51
C GLN A 176 10.65 -1.39 -20.16
N PRO A 177 11.30 -2.54 -19.94
CA PRO A 177 12.28 -2.69 -18.88
C PRO A 177 13.53 -1.84 -19.19
N LEU A 178 14.26 -1.40 -18.18
CA LEU A 178 15.54 -0.70 -18.37
C LEU A 178 16.71 -1.70 -18.46
N ASN A 179 16.56 -2.85 -17.84
CA ASN A 179 17.54 -3.93 -17.93
C ASN A 179 17.38 -4.65 -19.29
N PRO A 180 18.43 -4.65 -20.14
CA PRO A 180 18.36 -5.24 -21.48
C PRO A 180 18.18 -6.77 -21.50
N ASN A 181 18.34 -7.43 -20.35
CA ASN A 181 18.09 -8.87 -20.22
C ASN A 181 16.58 -9.23 -20.19
N TYR A 182 15.70 -8.23 -20.14
CA TYR A 182 14.26 -8.41 -20.10
C TYR A 182 13.61 -7.95 -21.40
N GLU A 183 12.58 -8.67 -21.83
CA GLU A 183 11.85 -8.38 -23.06
C GLU A 183 10.98 -7.13 -22.95
N ILE A 184 10.97 -6.35 -24.01
CA ILE A 184 10.03 -5.24 -24.21
C ILE A 184 8.68 -5.84 -24.61
N LYS A 185 7.60 -5.41 -23.96
CA LYS A 185 6.24 -5.83 -24.28
C LYS A 185 5.47 -4.71 -24.94
N PHE A 186 4.87 -4.99 -26.07
CA PHE A 186 3.92 -4.10 -26.74
C PHE A 186 2.50 -4.62 -26.49
N TYR A 187 1.57 -3.72 -26.26
CA TYR A 187 0.14 -4.00 -26.17
C TYR A 187 -0.61 -3.03 -27.06
N SER A 188 -1.32 -3.54 -28.03
CA SER A 188 -2.18 -2.77 -28.93
C SER A 188 -3.37 -2.18 -28.17
N ASN A 189 -3.99 -1.13 -28.74
CA ASN A 189 -5.20 -0.53 -28.16
C ASN A 189 -6.30 -1.57 -27.90
N LYS A 190 -6.43 -2.57 -28.78
CA LYS A 190 -7.38 -3.67 -28.61
C LYS A 190 -7.03 -4.54 -27.40
N GLU A 191 -5.77 -4.92 -27.25
CA GLU A 191 -5.32 -5.73 -26.11
C GLU A 191 -5.43 -4.97 -24.79
N ILE A 192 -5.25 -3.64 -24.78
CA ILE A 192 -5.45 -2.81 -23.59
C ILE A 192 -6.89 -2.87 -23.08
N GLU A 193 -7.86 -2.96 -24.00
CA GLU A 193 -9.28 -3.09 -23.65
C GLU A 193 -9.65 -4.52 -23.24
N GLU A 194 -9.14 -5.54 -23.94
CA GLU A 194 -9.42 -6.96 -23.67
C GLU A 194 -8.71 -7.48 -22.42
N LEU A 195 -7.46 -7.07 -22.21
CA LEU A 195 -6.68 -7.32 -21.01
C LEU A 195 -6.65 -6.00 -20.22
N PRO A 196 -7.47 -5.79 -19.20
CA PRO A 196 -7.55 -4.50 -18.54
C PRO A 196 -6.16 -4.05 -18.03
N ILE A 197 -5.44 -3.33 -18.91
CA ILE A 197 -4.14 -2.74 -18.59
C ILE A 197 -4.37 -1.32 -18.09
N LYS A 198 -3.95 -1.06 -16.86
CA LYS A 198 -4.19 0.22 -16.19
C LYS A 198 -2.90 0.78 -15.62
N ILE A 199 -2.67 2.06 -15.82
CA ILE A 199 -1.66 2.79 -15.07
C ILE A 199 -2.22 3.03 -13.67
N ILE A 200 -1.44 2.69 -12.65
CA ILE A 200 -1.79 2.86 -11.24
C ILE A 200 -1.12 4.11 -10.67
N GLY A 201 0.04 4.45 -11.21
CA GLY A 201 0.73 5.65 -10.82
C GLY A 201 2.08 5.84 -11.51
N VAL A 202 2.61 7.04 -11.37
CA VAL A 202 3.90 7.48 -11.92
C VAL A 202 4.91 7.63 -10.80
N VAL A 203 6.10 7.05 -10.97
CA VAL A 203 7.20 7.19 -10.01
C VAL A 203 7.71 8.63 -10.02
N LYS A 204 7.86 9.22 -8.84
CA LYS A 204 8.35 10.59 -8.64
C LYS A 204 9.70 10.64 -7.96
N GLU A 205 9.94 9.73 -7.00
CA GLU A 205 11.20 9.67 -6.25
C GLU A 205 11.58 8.21 -5.96
N ILE A 206 12.86 8.02 -5.68
CA ILE A 206 13.43 6.76 -5.20
C ILE A 206 14.01 7.02 -3.81
N ARG A 207 13.71 6.15 -2.86
CA ARG A 207 14.36 6.10 -1.56
C ARG A 207 15.25 4.86 -1.52
N ARG A 208 16.53 5.07 -1.23
CA ARG A 208 17.52 4.00 -1.13
C ARG A 208 18.29 4.12 0.15
N THR A 209 18.28 3.06 0.95
CA THR A 209 19.18 2.94 2.10
C THR A 209 20.54 2.44 1.61
N ILE A 210 21.60 3.09 2.04
CA ILE A 210 23.00 2.75 1.70
C ILE A 210 23.57 1.88 2.80
#